data_c8503c21d0e7709fb588a2a04920a7fc
#
_entry.id   c8503c21d0e7709fb588a2a04920a7fc
#
_cell.length_a   1.000
_cell.length_b   1.000
_cell.length_c   1.000
_cell.angle_alpha   90.00
_cell.angle_beta   90.00
_cell.angle_gamma   90.00
#
_symmetry.space_group_name_H-M   'P 1'
#
loop_
_entity.id
_entity.type
_entity.pdbx_description
1 polymer ?
#
loop_
_entity_poly.entity_id
_entity_poly.type
_entity_poly.pdbx_seq_one_letter_code
_entity_poly.pdbx_strand_id
1 'polypeptide(L)'
;LDCTPSLGMLTINALAAAAVGLLLGETPELIAQGLVSYQASGMRQNIYEQDGYQIYADCYNASPDAMEATLSVLGGMAGDGRRFAVLGSMLELGDYAEEGHRRAGRAAAQYADALYAYGPDAAAMVAGAREKGMEHAYAFDDQTALVAALREDAKKGDALLFKGSRGMRMERALAMFLGEEVEA
;
A
#
# COMPACT_ATOMS: atom_id res chain seq x y z
N LEU A 1 -0.52 -22.57 -8.63
CA LEU A 1 0.06 -21.23 -8.74
C LEU A 1 -1.03 -20.24 -8.38
N ASP A 2 -1.15 -19.93 -7.08
CA ASP A 2 -2.06 -18.89 -6.62
C ASP A 2 -1.47 -17.53 -7.01
N CYS A 3 -1.98 -17.00 -8.11
CA CYS A 3 -1.66 -15.66 -8.56
C CYS A 3 -2.49 -14.67 -7.73
N THR A 4 -1.87 -14.07 -6.72
CA THR A 4 -2.48 -12.98 -5.95
C THR A 4 -2.76 -11.74 -6.79
N PRO A 5 -3.79 -10.93 -6.46
CA PRO A 5 -4.32 -9.85 -7.30
C PRO A 5 -3.41 -8.63 -7.58
N SER A 6 -2.18 -8.59 -7.07
CA SER A 6 -1.18 -7.56 -7.44
C SER A 6 -0.72 -7.61 -8.90
N LEU A 7 -1.33 -8.49 -9.71
CA LEU A 7 -0.90 -8.83 -11.06
C LEU A 7 -1.01 -7.70 -12.09
N GLY A 8 -1.87 -6.72 -11.97
CA GLY A 8 -2.07 -5.77 -13.06
C GLY A 8 -0.81 -4.98 -13.44
N MET A 9 -0.17 -4.31 -12.49
CA MET A 9 1.04 -3.51 -12.74
C MET A 9 2.29 -4.37 -12.88
N LEU A 10 2.40 -5.47 -12.10
CA LEU A 10 3.47 -6.46 -12.25
C LEU A 10 3.38 -7.20 -13.58
N THR A 11 2.18 -7.46 -14.09
CA THR A 11 1.98 -8.10 -15.40
C THR A 11 2.52 -7.25 -16.53
N ILE A 12 2.27 -5.94 -16.53
CA ILE A 12 2.80 -5.03 -17.56
C ILE A 12 4.33 -4.99 -17.52
N ASN A 13 4.91 -4.90 -16.32
CA ASN A 13 6.37 -4.92 -16.15
C ASN A 13 6.96 -6.27 -16.57
N ALA A 14 6.33 -7.38 -16.24
CA ALA A 14 6.74 -8.73 -16.66
C ALA A 14 6.67 -8.90 -18.19
N LEU A 15 5.61 -8.38 -18.83
CA LEU A 15 5.48 -8.38 -20.28
C LEU A 15 6.57 -7.53 -20.95
N ALA A 16 6.87 -6.35 -20.39
CA ALA A 16 7.94 -5.51 -20.90
C ALA A 16 9.31 -6.21 -20.77
N ALA A 17 9.59 -6.82 -19.61
CA ALA A 17 10.82 -7.58 -19.38
C ALA A 17 10.92 -8.77 -20.32
N ALA A 18 9.82 -9.50 -20.54
CA ALA A 18 9.77 -10.63 -21.49
C ALA A 18 10.03 -10.17 -22.93
N ALA A 19 9.43 -9.03 -23.35
CA ALA A 19 9.66 -8.49 -24.68
C ALA A 19 11.12 -8.09 -24.89
N VAL A 20 11.75 -7.46 -23.89
CA VAL A 20 13.20 -7.14 -23.95
C VAL A 20 14.04 -8.41 -24.02
N GLY A 21 13.74 -9.44 -23.22
CA GLY A 21 14.42 -10.73 -23.27
C GLY A 21 14.37 -11.36 -24.66
N LEU A 22 13.18 -11.39 -25.27
CA LEU A 22 13.01 -11.91 -26.65
C LEU A 22 13.80 -11.10 -27.68
N LEU A 23 13.83 -9.76 -27.55
CA LEU A 23 14.61 -8.89 -28.45
C LEU A 23 16.13 -9.12 -28.32
N LEU A 24 16.59 -9.51 -27.13
CA LEU A 24 17.99 -9.87 -26.87
C LEU A 24 18.32 -11.31 -27.27
N GLY A 25 17.34 -12.08 -27.76
CA GLY A 25 17.53 -13.45 -28.24
C GLY A 25 17.48 -14.52 -27.16
N GLU A 26 16.96 -14.19 -25.96
CA GLU A 26 16.78 -15.17 -24.89
C GLU A 26 15.63 -16.14 -25.19
N THR A 27 15.74 -17.35 -24.63
CA THR A 27 14.67 -18.36 -24.80
C THR A 27 13.48 -18.09 -23.89
N PRO A 28 12.25 -18.48 -24.28
CA PRO A 28 11.07 -18.34 -23.43
C PRO A 28 11.24 -18.98 -22.05
N GLU A 29 11.97 -20.11 -21.98
CA GLU A 29 12.23 -20.84 -20.73
C GLU A 29 13.13 -20.02 -19.80
N LEU A 30 14.17 -19.39 -20.31
CA LEU A 30 15.09 -18.54 -19.54
C LEU A 30 14.38 -17.27 -19.07
N ILE A 31 13.56 -16.65 -19.92
CA ILE A 31 12.71 -15.51 -19.56
C ILE A 31 11.75 -15.90 -18.44
N ALA A 32 11.07 -17.03 -18.53
CA ALA A 32 10.16 -17.51 -17.48
C ALA A 32 10.89 -17.74 -16.15
N GLN A 33 12.08 -18.34 -16.18
CA GLN A 33 12.91 -18.52 -14.99
C GLN A 33 13.30 -17.18 -14.36
N GLY A 34 13.71 -16.20 -15.16
CA GLY A 34 14.04 -14.86 -14.71
C GLY A 34 12.85 -14.15 -14.04
N LEU A 35 11.65 -14.26 -14.62
CA LEU A 35 10.43 -13.68 -14.05
C LEU A 35 10.03 -14.34 -12.73
N VAL A 36 10.16 -15.67 -12.62
CA VAL A 36 9.86 -16.40 -11.38
C VAL A 36 10.88 -16.10 -10.28
N SER A 37 12.13 -15.83 -10.63
CA SER A 37 13.18 -15.47 -9.67
C SER A 37 13.13 -14.02 -9.20
N TYR A 38 12.24 -13.19 -9.76
CA TYR A 38 12.11 -11.80 -9.36
C TYR A 38 11.70 -11.68 -7.90
N GLN A 39 12.49 -10.95 -7.15
CA GLN A 39 12.16 -10.52 -5.79
C GLN A 39 12.03 -9.01 -5.76
N ALA A 40 10.92 -8.52 -5.22
CA ALA A 40 10.76 -7.08 -5.01
C ALA A 40 11.90 -6.56 -4.12
N SER A 41 12.60 -5.54 -4.58
CA SER A 41 13.70 -4.95 -3.82
C SER A 41 13.20 -3.82 -2.92
N GLY A 42 13.73 -3.76 -1.69
CA GLY A 42 13.40 -2.71 -0.72
C GLY A 42 11.97 -2.81 -0.22
N MET A 43 11.36 -1.65 0.06
CA MET A 43 10.00 -1.51 0.62
C MET A 43 8.92 -1.40 -0.46
N ARG A 44 8.99 -2.25 -1.49
CA ARG A 44 8.01 -2.28 -2.58
C ARG A 44 7.21 -3.57 -2.52
N GLN A 45 5.91 -3.46 -2.30
CA GLN A 45 4.96 -4.57 -2.42
C GLN A 45 5.34 -5.83 -1.61
N ASN A 46 5.88 -5.63 -0.41
CA ASN A 46 6.23 -6.73 0.48
C ASN A 46 5.00 -7.15 1.29
N ILE A 47 4.55 -8.40 1.10
CA ILE A 47 3.45 -8.99 1.87
C ILE A 47 4.05 -10.09 2.73
N TYR A 48 3.83 -10.02 4.05
CA TYR A 48 4.33 -10.99 5.02
C TYR A 48 3.47 -11.00 6.28
N GLU A 49 3.64 -12.03 7.10
CA GLU A 49 3.02 -12.09 8.43
C GLU A 49 4.04 -11.74 9.50
N GLN A 50 3.64 -10.88 10.46
CA GLN A 50 4.45 -10.53 11.62
C GLN A 50 3.55 -10.23 12.83
N ASP A 51 3.88 -10.79 13.98
CA ASP A 51 3.17 -10.62 15.24
C ASP A 51 1.67 -10.98 15.20
N GLY A 52 1.29 -11.78 14.20
CA GLY A 52 -0.09 -12.19 13.96
C GLY A 52 -0.88 -11.22 13.07
N TYR A 53 -0.23 -10.24 12.45
CA TYR A 53 -0.80 -9.35 11.44
C TYR A 53 -0.35 -9.75 10.05
N GLN A 54 -1.22 -9.56 9.06
CA GLN A 54 -0.83 -9.58 7.65
C GLN A 54 -0.37 -8.18 7.26
N ILE A 55 0.90 -8.01 6.97
CA ILE A 55 1.50 -6.72 6.61
C ILE A 55 1.68 -6.62 5.11
N TYR A 56 1.22 -5.51 4.53
CA TYR A 56 1.54 -5.12 3.17
C TYR A 56 2.33 -3.81 3.20
N ALA A 57 3.65 -3.90 3.08
CA ALA A 57 4.55 -2.76 3.07
C ALA A 57 4.86 -2.32 1.64
N ASP A 58 4.38 -1.13 1.24
CA ASP A 58 4.65 -0.50 -0.06
C ASP A 58 4.99 0.99 0.13
N CYS A 59 6.06 1.25 0.88
CA CYS A 59 6.42 2.56 1.41
C CYS A 59 7.39 3.35 0.51
N TYR A 60 7.73 2.86 -0.68
CA TYR A 60 8.75 3.51 -1.52
C TYR A 60 8.23 4.73 -2.29
N ASN A 61 7.04 4.63 -2.88
CA ASN A 61 6.41 5.72 -3.63
C ASN A 61 4.89 5.54 -3.70
N ALA A 62 4.19 6.65 -4.03
CA ALA A 62 2.75 6.63 -4.18
C ALA A 62 2.28 7.53 -5.32
N SER A 63 1.29 7.06 -6.06
CA SER A 63 0.50 7.81 -7.04
C SER A 63 -0.95 7.35 -6.94
N PRO A 64 -1.94 8.09 -7.44
CA PRO A 64 -3.35 7.69 -7.37
C PRO A 64 -3.61 6.29 -7.92
N ASP A 65 -3.05 5.96 -9.09
CA ASP A 65 -3.21 4.62 -9.69
C ASP A 65 -2.54 3.52 -8.85
N ALA A 66 -1.35 3.81 -8.30
CA ALA A 66 -0.65 2.86 -7.43
C ALA A 66 -1.38 2.66 -6.09
N MET A 67 -2.02 3.69 -5.54
CA MET A 67 -2.87 3.59 -4.34
C MET A 67 -4.07 2.67 -4.59
N GLU A 68 -4.81 2.89 -5.68
CA GLU A 68 -5.95 2.03 -6.04
C GLU A 68 -5.52 0.58 -6.24
N ALA A 69 -4.44 0.34 -6.96
CA ALA A 69 -3.93 -1.01 -7.21
C ALA A 69 -3.57 -1.74 -5.91
N THR A 70 -2.84 -1.09 -5.00
CA THR A 70 -2.47 -1.71 -3.72
C THR A 70 -3.65 -1.88 -2.77
N LEU A 71 -4.60 -0.96 -2.75
CA LEU A 71 -5.84 -1.09 -1.98
C LEU A 71 -6.70 -2.26 -2.49
N SER A 72 -6.75 -2.48 -3.81
CA SER A 72 -7.42 -3.65 -4.38
C SER A 72 -6.79 -4.97 -3.90
N VAL A 73 -5.46 -5.01 -3.74
CA VAL A 73 -4.76 -6.18 -3.15
C VAL A 73 -5.14 -6.36 -1.70
N LEU A 74 -5.11 -5.27 -0.90
CA LEU A 74 -5.55 -5.28 0.49
C LEU A 74 -6.97 -5.84 0.63
N GLY A 75 -7.87 -5.50 -0.30
CA GLY A 75 -9.25 -5.99 -0.34
C GLY A 75 -9.37 -7.52 -0.40
N GLY A 76 -8.36 -8.20 -0.95
CA GLY A 76 -8.28 -9.67 -1.00
C GLY A 76 -7.55 -10.32 0.18
N MET A 77 -6.98 -9.51 1.09
CA MET A 77 -6.28 -9.97 2.29
C MET A 77 -7.24 -10.13 3.50
N ALA A 78 -6.69 -10.54 4.62
CA ALA A 78 -7.32 -10.57 5.94
C ALA A 78 -8.38 -11.65 6.19
N GLY A 79 -8.65 -12.59 5.34
CA GLY A 79 -9.59 -13.67 5.69
C GLY A 79 -10.82 -13.18 6.48
N ASP A 80 -10.89 -13.55 7.77
CA ASP A 80 -11.94 -13.09 8.70
C ASP A 80 -11.59 -11.80 9.48
N GLY A 81 -10.34 -11.29 9.36
CA GLY A 81 -9.88 -10.06 10.00
C GLY A 81 -10.32 -8.79 9.27
N ARG A 82 -10.06 -7.62 9.89
CA ARG A 82 -10.29 -6.31 9.29
C ARG A 82 -9.10 -5.89 8.41
N ARG A 83 -9.35 -4.98 7.49
CA ARG A 83 -8.37 -4.41 6.57
C ARG A 83 -8.17 -2.93 6.89
N PHE A 84 -6.94 -2.57 7.18
CA PHE A 84 -6.53 -1.23 7.54
C PHE A 84 -5.70 -0.60 6.43
N ALA A 85 -6.15 0.51 5.87
CA ALA A 85 -5.39 1.32 4.94
C ALA A 85 -4.66 2.42 5.72
N VAL A 86 -3.34 2.32 5.86
CA VAL A 86 -2.48 3.31 6.51
C VAL A 86 -1.72 4.06 5.42
N LEU A 87 -2.24 5.22 5.02
CA LEU A 87 -1.83 5.91 3.80
C LEU A 87 -1.19 7.26 4.11
N GLY A 88 0.03 7.47 3.63
CA GLY A 88 0.70 8.77 3.62
C GLY A 88 0.35 9.57 2.37
N SER A 89 0.49 10.91 2.44
CA SER A 89 0.27 11.80 1.30
C SER A 89 1.10 11.42 0.08
N MET A 90 0.53 11.68 -1.09
CA MET A 90 1.20 11.58 -2.38
C MET A 90 1.80 12.94 -2.72
N LEU A 91 3.13 13.01 -2.77
CA LEU A 91 3.84 14.24 -3.12
C LEU A 91 3.91 14.43 -4.64
N GLU A 92 4.20 15.65 -5.06
CA GLU A 92 4.46 16.01 -6.47
C GLU A 92 3.25 15.90 -7.41
N LEU A 93 2.02 15.94 -6.88
CA LEU A 93 0.80 15.92 -7.70
C LEU A 93 0.39 17.30 -8.25
N GLY A 94 1.01 18.41 -7.77
CA GLY A 94 0.66 19.75 -8.19
C GLY A 94 -0.84 20.05 -7.98
N ASP A 95 -1.48 20.64 -8.99
CA ASP A 95 -2.91 21.01 -8.95
C ASP A 95 -3.86 19.80 -8.82
N TYR A 96 -3.36 18.60 -9.10
CA TYR A 96 -4.14 17.37 -8.94
C TYR A 96 -4.12 16.80 -7.51
N ALA A 97 -3.40 17.42 -6.57
CA ALA A 97 -3.18 16.87 -5.24
C ALA A 97 -4.50 16.56 -4.52
N GLU A 98 -5.41 17.52 -4.42
CA GLU A 98 -6.68 17.33 -3.72
C GLU A 98 -7.51 16.18 -4.31
N GLU A 99 -7.72 16.19 -5.64
CA GLU A 99 -8.52 15.14 -6.29
C GLU A 99 -7.84 13.78 -6.26
N GLY A 100 -6.51 13.72 -6.42
CA GLY A 100 -5.74 12.48 -6.30
C GLY A 100 -5.89 11.83 -4.93
N HIS A 101 -5.85 12.63 -3.85
CA HIS A 101 -6.04 12.14 -2.49
C HIS A 101 -7.50 11.76 -2.20
N ARG A 102 -8.48 12.52 -2.68
CA ARG A 102 -9.90 12.11 -2.60
C ARG A 102 -10.14 10.78 -3.32
N ARG A 103 -9.53 10.59 -4.50
CA ARG A 103 -9.59 9.34 -5.26
C ARG A 103 -9.03 8.17 -4.45
N ALA A 104 -7.88 8.32 -3.81
CA ALA A 104 -7.31 7.31 -2.92
C ALA A 104 -8.22 7.00 -1.72
N GLY A 105 -8.84 8.01 -1.14
CA GLY A 105 -9.83 7.85 -0.06
C GLY A 105 -11.06 7.07 -0.50
N ARG A 106 -11.62 7.38 -1.68
CA ARG A 106 -12.75 6.61 -2.25
C ARG A 106 -12.39 5.15 -2.49
N ALA A 107 -11.18 4.89 -2.96
CA ALA A 107 -10.68 3.53 -3.13
C ALA A 107 -10.47 2.81 -1.77
N ALA A 108 -9.96 3.51 -0.76
CA ALA A 108 -9.85 2.95 0.59
C ALA A 108 -11.22 2.50 1.12
N ALA A 109 -12.27 3.30 0.93
CA ALA A 109 -13.63 2.94 1.33
C ALA A 109 -14.21 1.71 0.59
N GLN A 110 -13.68 1.38 -0.57
CA GLN A 110 -14.10 0.20 -1.32
C GLN A 110 -13.41 -1.09 -0.83
N TYR A 111 -12.17 -0.99 -0.37
CA TYR A 111 -11.30 -2.15 -0.17
C TYR A 111 -10.84 -2.35 1.28
N ALA A 112 -11.02 -1.36 2.15
CA ALA A 112 -10.61 -1.42 3.55
C ALA A 112 -11.78 -1.17 4.50
N ASP A 113 -11.63 -1.60 5.74
CA ASP A 113 -12.60 -1.41 6.81
C ASP A 113 -12.31 -0.14 7.63
N ALA A 114 -11.06 0.37 7.56
CA ALA A 114 -10.68 1.63 8.17
C ALA A 114 -9.54 2.31 7.38
N LEU A 115 -9.51 3.66 7.40
CA LEU A 115 -8.48 4.50 6.80
C LEU A 115 -7.78 5.34 7.88
N TYR A 116 -6.46 5.23 7.94
CA TYR A 116 -5.55 6.05 8.73
C TYR A 116 -4.67 6.86 7.79
N ALA A 117 -5.06 8.10 7.51
CA ALA A 117 -4.37 8.97 6.57
C ALA A 117 -3.38 9.88 7.30
N TYR A 118 -2.17 10.03 6.75
CA TYR A 118 -1.08 10.83 7.31
C TYR A 118 -0.54 11.87 6.34
N GLY A 119 -0.27 13.05 6.85
CA GLY A 119 0.42 14.12 6.13
C GLY A 119 -0.49 15.26 5.69
N PRO A 120 0.05 16.22 4.88
CA PRO A 120 -0.64 17.46 4.57
C PRO A 120 -1.98 17.28 3.85
N ASP A 121 -2.12 16.22 3.05
CA ASP A 121 -3.34 15.95 2.29
C ASP A 121 -4.23 14.86 2.91
N ALA A 122 -3.95 14.44 4.14
CA ALA A 122 -4.70 13.41 4.85
C ALA A 122 -6.21 13.74 4.92
N ALA A 123 -6.55 15.01 5.13
CA ALA A 123 -7.94 15.48 5.18
C ALA A 123 -8.69 15.23 3.85
N ALA A 124 -8.02 15.38 2.71
CA ALA A 124 -8.61 15.10 1.40
C ALA A 124 -8.88 13.60 1.20
N MET A 125 -7.97 12.72 1.65
CA MET A 125 -8.21 11.26 1.64
C MET A 125 -9.42 10.89 2.50
N VAL A 126 -9.50 11.42 3.73
CA VAL A 126 -10.63 11.19 4.64
C VAL A 126 -11.94 11.69 4.02
N ALA A 127 -11.93 12.87 3.39
CA ALA A 127 -13.12 13.40 2.71
C ALA A 127 -13.58 12.44 1.60
N GLY A 128 -12.66 11.96 0.75
CA GLY A 128 -12.97 10.98 -0.30
C GLY A 128 -13.53 9.66 0.24
N ALA A 129 -12.98 9.16 1.36
CA ALA A 129 -13.49 7.95 2.01
C ALA A 129 -14.92 8.15 2.56
N ARG A 130 -15.17 9.28 3.20
CA ARG A 130 -16.50 9.64 3.72
C ARG A 130 -17.55 9.84 2.63
N GLU A 131 -17.16 10.34 1.45
CA GLU A 131 -18.06 10.41 0.27
C GLU A 131 -18.62 9.02 -0.11
N LYS A 132 -17.91 7.95 0.21
CA LYS A 132 -18.29 6.55 -0.02
C LYS A 132 -18.89 5.87 1.22
N GLY A 133 -19.14 6.63 2.29
CA GLY A 133 -19.80 6.12 3.50
C GLY A 133 -18.86 5.45 4.51
N MET A 134 -17.53 5.56 4.36
CA MET A 134 -16.60 5.05 5.36
C MET A 134 -16.63 5.93 6.63
N GLU A 135 -17.08 5.36 7.74
CA GLU A 135 -17.13 6.06 9.04
C GLU A 135 -15.77 6.07 9.73
N HIS A 136 -15.04 4.95 9.63
CA HIS A 136 -13.71 4.78 10.24
C HIS A 136 -12.60 5.35 9.35
N ALA A 137 -12.60 6.67 9.17
CA ALA A 137 -11.58 7.38 8.40
C ALA A 137 -11.03 8.56 9.22
N TYR A 138 -9.73 8.51 9.48
CA TYR A 138 -9.02 9.41 10.39
C TYR A 138 -7.84 10.08 9.71
N ALA A 139 -7.62 11.38 9.99
CA ALA A 139 -6.48 12.14 9.48
C ALA A 139 -5.52 12.49 10.62
N PHE A 140 -4.22 12.36 10.36
CA PHE A 140 -3.15 12.63 11.31
C PHE A 140 -2.08 13.51 10.67
N ASP A 141 -1.49 14.38 11.45
CA ASP A 141 -0.30 15.19 11.13
C ASP A 141 0.97 14.69 11.84
N ASP A 142 0.81 13.70 12.74
CA ASP A 142 1.88 13.06 13.50
C ASP A 142 1.78 11.52 13.40
N GLN A 143 2.92 10.86 13.09
CA GLN A 143 2.97 9.40 12.96
C GLN A 143 2.82 8.70 14.30
N THR A 144 3.25 9.30 15.40
CA THR A 144 3.14 8.70 16.74
C THR A 144 1.67 8.62 17.15
N ALA A 145 0.92 9.69 16.90
CA ALA A 145 -0.52 9.72 17.16
C ALA A 145 -1.28 8.72 16.26
N LEU A 146 -0.90 8.64 14.96
CA LEU A 146 -1.47 7.66 14.05
C LEU A 146 -1.24 6.23 14.55
N VAL A 147 0.00 5.89 14.90
CA VAL A 147 0.37 4.55 15.34
C VAL A 147 -0.31 4.20 16.69
N ALA A 148 -0.41 5.16 17.61
CA ALA A 148 -1.12 4.95 18.87
C ALA A 148 -2.59 4.57 18.62
N ALA A 149 -3.31 5.34 17.80
CA ALA A 149 -4.70 5.06 17.44
C ALA A 149 -4.85 3.72 16.68
N LEU A 150 -3.93 3.43 15.75
CA LEU A 150 -3.95 2.17 15.00
C LEU A 150 -3.76 0.95 15.91
N ARG A 151 -2.88 1.03 16.93
CA ARG A 151 -2.63 -0.05 17.89
C ARG A 151 -3.82 -0.33 18.82
N GLU A 152 -4.63 0.69 19.12
CA GLU A 152 -5.86 0.53 19.89
C GLU A 152 -6.95 -0.22 19.11
N ASP A 153 -6.98 -0.04 17.78
CA ASP A 153 -8.04 -0.56 16.91
C ASP A 153 -7.68 -1.91 16.27
N ALA A 154 -6.42 -2.08 15.82
CA ALA A 154 -5.98 -3.29 15.11
C ALA A 154 -5.81 -4.49 16.05
N LYS A 155 -6.19 -5.68 15.57
CA LYS A 155 -6.11 -6.95 16.29
C LYS A 155 -5.37 -8.00 15.48
N LYS A 156 -4.83 -9.01 16.15
CA LYS A 156 -4.23 -10.17 15.47
C LYS A 156 -5.24 -10.81 14.51
N GLY A 157 -4.79 -11.13 13.31
CA GLY A 157 -5.62 -11.59 12.20
C GLY A 157 -5.96 -10.50 11.19
N ASP A 158 -5.77 -9.21 11.54
CA ASP A 158 -6.04 -8.11 10.64
C ASP A 158 -4.94 -7.94 9.58
N ALA A 159 -5.29 -7.34 8.43
CA ALA A 159 -4.38 -6.95 7.38
C ALA A 159 -4.16 -5.43 7.38
N LEU A 160 -2.90 -5.02 7.27
CA LEU A 160 -2.51 -3.61 7.29
C LEU A 160 -1.66 -3.26 6.07
N LEU A 161 -2.13 -2.32 5.25
CA LEU A 161 -1.36 -1.73 4.16
C LEU A 161 -0.69 -0.44 4.64
N PHE A 162 0.62 -0.35 4.54
CA PHE A 162 1.38 0.89 4.73
C PHE A 162 1.90 1.39 3.40
N LYS A 163 1.42 2.56 2.94
CA LYS A 163 1.81 3.15 1.66
C LYS A 163 1.83 4.68 1.71
N GLY A 164 2.80 5.28 1.02
CA GLY A 164 2.91 6.72 0.86
C GLY A 164 4.05 7.11 -0.05
N SER A 165 4.14 8.38 -0.42
CA SER A 165 5.34 8.91 -1.08
C SER A 165 6.57 8.76 -0.19
N ARG A 166 7.75 8.64 -0.80
CA ARG A 166 9.02 8.43 -0.09
C ARG A 166 9.25 9.44 1.06
N GLY A 167 8.89 10.70 0.83
CA GLY A 167 8.99 11.76 1.84
C GLY A 167 8.09 11.57 3.06
N MET A 168 7.05 10.76 2.98
CA MET A 168 6.17 10.44 4.12
C MET A 168 6.75 9.40 5.07
N ARG A 169 7.81 8.69 4.68
CA ARG A 169 8.51 7.69 5.51
C ARG A 169 7.54 6.73 6.21
N MET A 170 6.60 6.16 5.45
CA MET A 170 5.57 5.27 6.04
C MET A 170 6.17 3.98 6.64
N GLU A 171 7.37 3.59 6.23
CA GLU A 171 8.17 2.55 6.86
C GLU A 171 8.47 2.83 8.34
N ARG A 172 8.58 4.12 8.71
CA ARG A 172 8.76 4.52 10.10
C ARG A 172 7.49 4.26 10.93
N ALA A 173 6.33 4.59 10.37
CA ALA A 173 5.06 4.28 11.01
C ALA A 173 4.87 2.76 11.18
N LEU A 174 5.26 1.97 10.17
CA LEU A 174 5.23 0.51 10.23
C LEU A 174 6.18 -0.02 11.32
N ALA A 175 7.46 0.42 11.34
CA ALA A 175 8.43 0.00 12.37
C ALA A 175 7.92 0.37 13.77
N MET A 176 7.41 1.59 13.97
CA MET A 176 6.79 1.98 15.24
C MET A 176 5.61 1.07 15.59
N PHE A 177 4.74 0.71 14.62
CA PHE A 177 3.60 -0.17 14.87
C PHE A 177 4.05 -1.56 15.33
N LEU A 178 5.09 -2.11 14.74
CA LEU A 178 5.68 -3.41 15.10
C LEU A 178 6.55 -3.36 16.37
N GLY A 179 6.85 -2.17 16.90
CA GLY A 179 7.71 -2.01 18.08
C GLY A 179 9.20 -2.18 17.78
N GLU A 180 9.58 -1.98 16.52
CA GLU A 180 10.98 -2.02 16.07
C GLU A 180 11.69 -0.69 16.32
N GLU A 181 13.02 -0.73 16.46
CA GLU A 181 13.82 0.50 16.55
C GLU A 181 13.75 1.27 15.23
N VAL A 182 13.40 2.54 15.32
CA VAL A 182 13.32 3.43 14.17
C VAL A 182 14.67 4.15 14.03
N GLU A 183 15.42 3.85 12.96
CA GLU A 183 16.61 4.65 12.62
C GLU A 183 16.21 6.11 12.36
N ALA A 184 16.95 7.04 12.95
CA ALA A 184 16.70 8.47 12.95
C ALA A 184 16.85 9.13 11.56
#